data_5fab3f29fe8fec895f592fd9441367fe
#
_entry.id   5fab3f29fe8fec895f592fd9441367fe
#
_cell.length_a   1.000
_cell.length_b   1.000
_cell.length_c   1.000
_cell.angle_alpha   90.00
_cell.angle_beta   90.00
_cell.angle_gamma   90.00
#
_symmetry.space_group_name_H-M   'P 1'
#
loop_
_entity.id
_entity.type
_entity.pdbx_description
1 polymer ?
#
loop_
_entity_poly.entity_id
_entity_poly.type
_entity_poly.pdbx_seq_one_letter_code
_entity_poly.pdbx_strand_id
1 'polypeptide(L)'
;MSEFPKQAQVVIIGGGVGGASIAYHLTLLGWKDVVILEKHELTSGSTWHSAGLVGQLRSRANITQLLGYSVDLYKRLEAETGQATGWKMNGGLRLACNPERWNEVRRQATTAKSFGLEMHLLSPTEAQELWPLMTVDDV
;
A
#
# COMPACT_ATOMS: atom_id res chain seq x y z
N MET A 1 3.26 -1.73 37.53
CA MET A 1 4.05 -1.70 36.29
C MET A 1 4.30 -3.15 35.93
N SER A 2 3.84 -3.59 34.75
CA SER A 2 4.18 -4.93 34.27
C SER A 2 5.69 -5.00 34.03
N GLU A 3 6.35 -5.99 34.60
CA GLU A 3 7.77 -6.24 34.34
C GLU A 3 7.96 -6.57 32.86
N PHE A 4 8.94 -5.96 32.22
CA PHE A 4 9.27 -6.32 30.84
C PHE A 4 9.71 -7.79 30.76
N PRO A 5 9.32 -8.55 29.73
CA PRO A 5 9.79 -9.91 29.56
C PRO A 5 11.32 -9.93 29.44
N LYS A 6 11.95 -10.87 30.18
CA LYS A 6 13.42 -11.00 30.17
C LYS A 6 13.98 -11.66 28.92
N GLN A 7 13.12 -12.33 28.15
CA GLN A 7 13.43 -13.01 26.89
C GLN A 7 12.18 -13.12 26.04
N ALA A 8 12.34 -13.21 24.75
CA ALA A 8 11.29 -13.47 23.77
C ALA A 8 11.90 -14.22 22.57
N GLN A 9 11.06 -14.98 21.85
CA GLN A 9 11.51 -15.65 20.61
C GLN A 9 11.82 -14.64 19.51
N VAL A 10 11.03 -13.56 19.40
CA VAL A 10 11.24 -12.48 18.43
C VAL A 10 11.06 -11.14 19.11
N VAL A 11 12.01 -10.25 18.90
CA VAL A 11 11.94 -8.85 19.32
C VAL A 11 11.92 -7.96 18.07
N ILE A 12 10.89 -7.14 17.92
CA ILE A 12 10.74 -6.18 16.83
C ILE A 12 11.00 -4.79 17.38
N ILE A 13 11.95 -4.07 16.81
CA ILE A 13 12.28 -2.71 17.22
C ILE A 13 11.57 -1.72 16.30
N GLY A 14 10.63 -0.98 16.88
CA GLY A 14 9.80 0.02 16.19
C GLY A 14 8.35 -0.44 15.97
N GLY A 15 7.41 0.35 16.48
CA GLY A 15 5.96 0.13 16.40
C GLY A 15 5.27 0.89 15.25
N GLY A 16 5.99 1.16 14.16
CA GLY A 16 5.41 1.69 12.93
C GLY A 16 4.74 0.60 12.09
N VAL A 17 4.22 0.95 10.90
CA VAL A 17 3.53 0.01 9.99
C VAL A 17 4.36 -1.22 9.65
N GLY A 18 5.68 -1.08 9.49
CA GLY A 18 6.58 -2.20 9.24
C GLY A 18 6.63 -3.18 10.41
N GLY A 19 6.87 -2.69 11.62
CA GLY A 19 6.92 -3.53 12.84
C GLY A 19 5.57 -4.18 13.14
N ALA A 20 4.48 -3.43 13.02
CA ALA A 20 3.13 -3.96 13.18
C ALA A 20 2.82 -5.06 12.14
N SER A 21 3.17 -4.84 10.87
CA SER A 21 2.99 -5.83 9.81
C SER A 21 3.80 -7.11 10.07
N ILE A 22 5.06 -6.99 10.51
CA ILE A 22 5.91 -8.14 10.85
C ILE A 22 5.29 -8.94 12.00
N ALA A 23 4.88 -8.26 13.08
CA ALA A 23 4.23 -8.92 14.21
C ALA A 23 2.96 -9.65 13.80
N TYR A 24 2.09 -8.98 13.04
CA TYR A 24 0.87 -9.58 12.52
C TYR A 24 1.15 -10.86 11.72
N HIS A 25 2.08 -10.82 10.78
CA HIS A 25 2.39 -11.98 9.95
C HIS A 25 3.07 -13.10 10.74
N LEU A 26 3.89 -12.78 11.71
CA LEU A 26 4.47 -13.77 12.61
C LEU A 26 3.38 -14.51 13.41
N THR A 27 2.37 -13.79 13.90
CA THR A 27 1.24 -14.44 14.60
C THR A 27 0.44 -15.35 13.67
N LEU A 28 0.22 -14.95 12.41
CA LEU A 28 -0.41 -15.83 11.41
C LEU A 28 0.41 -17.09 11.12
N LEU A 29 1.73 -17.02 11.24
CA LEU A 29 2.65 -18.15 11.10
C LEU A 29 2.76 -18.99 12.39
N GLY A 30 1.99 -18.66 13.45
CA GLY A 30 1.94 -19.41 14.68
C GLY A 30 2.95 -18.98 15.75
N TRP A 31 3.72 -17.90 15.53
CA TRP A 31 4.61 -17.34 16.53
C TRP A 31 3.80 -16.62 17.61
N LYS A 32 3.99 -17.00 18.89
CA LYS A 32 3.20 -16.45 20.01
C LYS A 32 4.01 -15.56 20.94
N ASP A 33 5.33 -15.77 20.98
CA ASP A 33 6.25 -15.05 21.85
C ASP A 33 7.00 -13.97 21.03
N VAL A 34 6.23 -12.93 20.65
CA VAL A 34 6.69 -11.79 19.85
C VAL A 34 6.49 -10.52 20.65
N VAL A 35 7.57 -9.74 20.80
CA VAL A 35 7.56 -8.46 21.53
C VAL A 35 7.91 -7.33 20.57
N ILE A 36 7.09 -6.26 20.59
CA ILE A 36 7.40 -5.01 19.90
C ILE A 36 7.91 -3.99 20.92
N LEU A 37 9.07 -3.43 20.65
CA LEU A 37 9.64 -2.32 21.42
C LEU A 37 9.47 -1.02 20.64
N GLU A 38 8.69 -0.09 21.19
CA GLU A 38 8.53 1.26 20.65
C GLU A 38 8.98 2.30 21.70
N LYS A 39 9.79 3.26 21.28
CA LYS A 39 10.33 4.27 22.20
C LYS A 39 9.38 5.43 22.48
N HIS A 40 8.34 5.58 21.64
CA HIS A 40 7.33 6.62 21.71
C HIS A 40 5.93 5.98 21.60
N GLU A 41 4.99 6.64 20.97
CA GLU A 41 3.68 6.11 20.64
C GLU A 41 3.74 5.27 19.35
N LEU A 42 2.85 4.27 19.25
CA LEU A 42 2.73 3.47 18.02
C LEU A 42 2.44 4.39 16.82
N THR A 43 3.10 4.14 15.72
CA THR A 43 2.97 4.87 14.44
C THR A 43 3.44 6.33 14.44
N SER A 44 3.91 6.89 15.53
CA SER A 44 4.31 8.30 15.66
C SER A 44 5.53 8.72 14.83
N GLY A 45 6.28 7.77 14.27
CA GLY A 45 7.44 8.02 13.41
C GLY A 45 7.07 8.22 11.93
N SER A 46 7.84 7.58 11.03
CA SER A 46 7.65 7.69 9.57
C SER A 46 6.25 7.29 9.09
N THR A 47 5.56 6.41 9.80
CA THR A 47 4.20 5.97 9.45
C THR A 47 3.21 7.12 9.47
N TRP A 48 3.27 8.00 10.47
CA TRP A 48 2.44 9.19 10.56
C TRP A 48 2.60 10.14 9.35
N HIS A 49 3.81 10.21 8.77
CA HIS A 49 4.12 11.09 7.65
C HIS A 49 3.74 10.51 6.28
N SER A 50 3.20 9.30 6.24
CA SER A 50 2.79 8.64 5.00
C SER A 50 1.59 9.32 4.37
N ALA A 51 1.60 9.48 3.04
CA ALA A 51 0.45 9.96 2.28
C ALA A 51 -0.70 8.95 2.20
N GLY A 52 -0.52 7.72 2.72
CA GLY A 52 -1.56 6.69 2.73
C GLY A 52 -1.86 6.07 1.37
N LEU A 53 -1.00 6.28 0.36
CA LEU A 53 -1.20 5.73 -0.98
C LEU A 53 -0.73 4.27 -1.06
N VAL A 54 -1.65 3.35 -1.35
CA VAL A 54 -1.39 1.92 -1.51
C VAL A 54 -1.46 1.55 -2.99
N GLY A 55 -0.45 1.94 -3.75
CA GLY A 55 -0.35 1.64 -5.19
C GLY A 55 0.33 0.30 -5.46
N GLN A 56 -0.05 -0.39 -6.56
CA GLN A 56 0.44 -1.72 -6.87
C GLN A 56 1.60 -1.74 -7.86
N LEU A 57 1.45 -1.08 -9.01
CA LEU A 57 2.41 -1.18 -10.11
C LEU A 57 3.77 -0.56 -9.78
N ARG A 58 4.82 -1.33 -9.97
CA ARG A 58 6.23 -0.92 -9.96
C ARG A 58 6.95 -1.49 -11.16
N SER A 59 8.19 -1.06 -11.38
CA SER A 59 9.02 -1.52 -12.50
C SER A 59 9.47 -2.99 -12.41
N ARG A 60 9.34 -3.61 -11.24
CA ARG A 60 9.76 -4.99 -10.98
C ARG A 60 8.57 -5.86 -10.53
N ALA A 61 8.47 -7.06 -11.09
CA ALA A 61 7.38 -7.99 -10.82
C ALA A 61 7.28 -8.37 -9.34
N ASN A 62 8.40 -8.71 -8.70
CA ASN A 62 8.41 -9.10 -7.28
C ASN A 62 7.91 -7.98 -6.34
N ILE A 63 8.26 -6.73 -6.63
CA ILE A 63 7.77 -5.58 -5.84
C ILE A 63 6.28 -5.36 -6.12
N THR A 64 5.85 -5.50 -7.38
CA THR A 64 4.44 -5.39 -7.76
C THR A 64 3.60 -6.48 -7.06
N GLN A 65 4.10 -7.70 -6.97
CA GLN A 65 3.45 -8.80 -6.24
C GLN A 65 3.34 -8.51 -4.74
N LEU A 66 4.41 -8.02 -4.12
CA LEU A 66 4.40 -7.63 -2.69
C LEU A 66 3.37 -6.53 -2.41
N LEU A 67 3.27 -5.54 -3.30
CA LEU A 67 2.28 -4.47 -3.15
C LEU A 67 0.85 -4.96 -3.43
N GLY A 68 0.67 -5.91 -4.36
CA GLY A 68 -0.61 -6.60 -4.58
C GLY A 68 -1.07 -7.31 -3.31
N TYR A 69 -0.19 -8.06 -2.66
CA TYR A 69 -0.47 -8.67 -1.36
C TYR A 69 -0.90 -7.64 -0.31
N SER A 70 -0.24 -6.46 -0.27
CA SER A 70 -0.62 -5.39 0.66
C SER A 70 -2.02 -4.87 0.38
N VAL A 71 -2.41 -4.69 -0.89
CA VAL A 71 -3.78 -4.29 -1.26
C VAL A 71 -4.80 -5.34 -0.82
N ASP A 72 -4.52 -6.62 -1.04
CA ASP A 72 -5.40 -7.72 -0.63
C ASP A 72 -5.51 -7.83 0.90
N LEU A 73 -4.44 -7.52 1.62
CA LEU A 73 -4.49 -7.41 3.07
C LEU A 73 -5.43 -6.26 3.51
N TYR A 74 -5.29 -5.07 2.94
CA TYR A 74 -6.16 -3.93 3.27
C TYR A 74 -7.65 -4.21 3.01
N LYS A 75 -8.00 -4.97 1.95
CA LYS A 75 -9.39 -5.36 1.65
C LYS A 75 -10.06 -6.16 2.76
N ARG A 76 -9.30 -6.93 3.52
CA ARG A 76 -9.82 -7.86 4.54
C ARG A 76 -9.53 -7.44 5.98
N LEU A 77 -8.58 -6.53 6.18
CA LEU A 77 -8.04 -6.19 7.50
C LEU A 77 -9.10 -5.65 8.46
N GLU A 78 -10.05 -4.84 7.95
CA GLU A 78 -11.17 -4.34 8.76
C GLU A 78 -12.08 -5.49 9.24
N ALA A 79 -12.39 -6.45 8.38
CA ALA A 79 -13.19 -7.62 8.76
C ALA A 79 -12.47 -8.54 9.75
N GLU A 80 -11.14 -8.66 9.63
CA GLU A 80 -10.33 -9.50 10.52
C GLU A 80 -10.11 -8.88 11.90
N THR A 81 -10.00 -7.55 11.98
CA THR A 81 -9.62 -6.84 13.21
C THR A 81 -10.79 -6.13 13.89
N GLY A 82 -11.89 -5.91 13.18
CA GLY A 82 -13.00 -5.07 13.64
C GLY A 82 -12.70 -3.57 13.70
N GLN A 83 -11.54 -3.15 13.18
CA GLN A 83 -11.13 -1.74 13.17
C GLN A 83 -11.01 -1.22 11.74
N ALA A 84 -11.71 -0.11 11.44
CA ALA A 84 -11.63 0.54 10.14
C ALA A 84 -10.22 1.05 9.84
N THR A 85 -9.71 0.72 8.68
CA THR A 85 -8.41 1.19 8.19
C THR A 85 -8.48 2.57 7.56
N GLY A 86 -9.68 3.04 7.20
CA GLY A 86 -9.91 4.26 6.42
C GLY A 86 -9.49 4.13 4.95
N TRP A 87 -8.93 2.99 4.54
CA TRP A 87 -8.53 2.77 3.16
C TRP A 87 -9.73 2.64 2.22
N LYS A 88 -9.65 3.29 1.04
CA LYS A 88 -10.67 3.24 0.00
C LYS A 88 -10.03 2.79 -1.32
N MET A 89 -10.63 1.79 -1.97
CA MET A 89 -10.17 1.31 -3.27
C MET A 89 -10.85 2.10 -4.39
N ASN A 90 -10.44 3.34 -4.57
CA ASN A 90 -10.97 4.26 -5.59
C ASN A 90 -10.06 4.39 -6.82
N GLY A 91 -9.03 3.56 -6.92
CA GLY A 91 -8.09 3.58 -8.04
C GLY A 91 -7.11 4.74 -8.02
N GLY A 92 -6.48 5.00 -9.15
CA GLY A 92 -5.53 6.11 -9.36
C GLY A 92 -5.38 6.41 -10.83
N LEU A 93 -5.21 7.67 -11.18
CA LEU A 93 -4.92 8.14 -12.53
C LEU A 93 -3.45 8.51 -12.69
N ARG A 94 -2.93 8.30 -13.89
CA ARG A 94 -1.63 8.80 -14.34
C ARG A 94 -1.85 9.63 -15.59
N LEU A 95 -1.61 10.93 -15.47
CA LEU A 95 -1.83 11.88 -16.56
C LEU A 95 -0.63 11.95 -17.48
N ALA A 96 -0.90 12.17 -18.77
CA ALA A 96 0.10 12.35 -19.81
C ALA A 96 -0.19 13.65 -20.58
N CYS A 97 0.50 14.72 -20.21
CA CYS A 97 0.36 16.05 -20.79
C CYS A 97 1.31 16.30 -21.98
N ASN A 98 1.98 15.26 -22.48
CA ASN A 98 2.83 15.32 -23.68
C ASN A 98 3.03 13.93 -24.30
N PRO A 99 3.49 13.84 -25.58
CA PRO A 99 3.65 12.56 -26.28
C PRO A 99 4.64 11.60 -25.63
N GLU A 100 5.72 12.10 -25.04
CA GLU A 100 6.73 11.28 -24.36
C GLU A 100 6.11 10.58 -23.13
N ARG A 101 5.35 11.33 -22.34
CA ARG A 101 4.65 10.82 -21.18
C ARG A 101 3.55 9.82 -21.57
N TRP A 102 2.85 10.08 -22.67
CA TRP A 102 1.87 9.15 -23.21
C TRP A 102 2.53 7.82 -23.59
N ASN A 103 3.67 7.85 -24.27
CA ASN A 103 4.42 6.64 -24.59
C ASN A 103 4.87 5.87 -23.35
N GLU A 104 5.25 6.58 -22.29
CA GLU A 104 5.59 5.96 -21.01
C GLU A 104 4.36 5.28 -20.37
N VAL A 105 3.21 5.95 -20.33
CA VAL A 105 1.97 5.39 -19.78
C VAL A 105 1.53 4.14 -20.54
N ARG A 106 1.62 4.14 -21.89
CA ARG A 106 1.35 2.96 -22.71
C ARG A 106 2.28 1.77 -22.36
N ARG A 107 3.58 2.05 -22.19
CA ARG A 107 4.53 0.99 -21.74
C ARG A 107 4.19 0.48 -20.35
N GLN A 108 3.78 1.36 -19.43
CA GLN A 108 3.35 0.97 -18.10
C GLN A 108 2.11 0.09 -18.15
N ALA A 109 1.12 0.39 -19.01
CA ALA A 109 -0.06 -0.44 -19.19
C ALA A 109 0.30 -1.85 -19.70
N THR A 110 1.24 -1.95 -20.66
CA THR A 110 1.75 -3.23 -21.13
C THR A 110 2.48 -4.00 -20.01
N THR A 111 3.30 -3.32 -19.22
CA THR A 111 4.00 -3.91 -18.08
C THR A 111 3.00 -4.39 -17.00
N ALA A 112 1.99 -3.58 -16.69
CA ALA A 112 0.94 -3.95 -15.74
C ALA A 112 0.24 -5.26 -16.17
N LYS A 113 -0.14 -5.35 -17.44
CA LYS A 113 -0.74 -6.56 -18.02
C LYS A 113 0.15 -7.80 -17.88
N SER A 114 1.47 -7.64 -18.08
CA SER A 114 2.42 -8.75 -17.92
C SER A 114 2.56 -9.23 -16.46
N PHE A 115 2.19 -8.38 -15.49
CA PHE A 115 2.17 -8.70 -14.06
C PHE A 115 0.78 -9.07 -13.54
N GLY A 116 -0.21 -9.24 -14.45
CA GLY A 116 -1.59 -9.58 -14.09
C GLY A 116 -2.39 -8.43 -13.48
N LEU A 117 -1.94 -7.18 -13.65
CA LEU A 117 -2.66 -6.00 -13.21
C LEU A 117 -3.47 -5.38 -14.35
N GLU A 118 -4.69 -4.99 -14.05
CA GLU A 118 -5.53 -4.26 -14.96
C GLU A 118 -5.18 -2.77 -14.94
N MET A 119 -4.92 -2.21 -16.13
CA MET A 119 -4.65 -0.79 -16.33
C MET A 119 -5.27 -0.36 -17.65
N HIS A 120 -6.19 0.59 -17.59
CA HIS A 120 -6.92 1.11 -18.73
C HIS A 120 -6.26 2.38 -19.26
N LEU A 121 -6.14 2.49 -20.57
CA LEU A 121 -5.79 3.75 -21.24
C LEU A 121 -7.11 4.49 -21.50
N LEU A 122 -7.19 5.70 -21.02
CA LEU A 122 -8.38 6.54 -21.09
C LEU A 122 -8.12 7.77 -21.95
N SER A 123 -9.15 8.27 -22.59
CA SER A 123 -9.15 9.63 -23.13
C SER A 123 -9.28 10.67 -22.01
N PRO A 124 -8.93 11.94 -22.23
CA PRO A 124 -9.15 13.00 -21.23
C PRO A 124 -10.57 13.07 -20.70
N THR A 125 -11.57 12.94 -21.60
CA THR A 125 -13.00 12.95 -21.23
C THR A 125 -13.35 11.79 -20.29
N GLU A 126 -12.95 10.56 -20.62
CA GLU A 126 -13.18 9.38 -19.77
C GLU A 126 -12.48 9.52 -18.40
N ALA A 127 -11.28 10.12 -18.37
CA ALA A 127 -10.58 10.39 -17.12
C ALA A 127 -11.34 11.43 -16.27
N GLN A 128 -11.91 12.46 -16.88
CA GLN A 128 -12.72 13.48 -16.19
C GLN A 128 -14.04 12.91 -15.68
N GLU A 129 -14.66 11.96 -16.38
CA GLU A 129 -15.86 11.26 -15.88
C GLU A 129 -15.59 10.52 -14.58
N LEU A 130 -14.39 9.92 -14.43
CA LEU A 130 -13.96 9.26 -13.20
C LEU A 130 -13.59 10.26 -12.09
N TRP A 131 -13.03 11.41 -12.44
CA TRP A 131 -12.65 12.49 -11.53
C TRP A 131 -13.19 13.84 -11.99
N PRO A 132 -14.48 14.15 -11.73
CA PRO A 132 -15.17 15.32 -12.28
C PRO A 132 -14.59 16.68 -11.92
N LEU A 133 -13.80 16.77 -10.84
CA LEU A 133 -13.12 18.00 -10.41
C LEU A 133 -11.79 18.26 -11.13
N MET A 134 -11.35 17.35 -12.00
CA MET A 134 -10.10 17.46 -12.72
C MET A 134 -10.29 18.31 -13.99
N THR A 135 -9.34 19.21 -14.26
CA THR A 135 -9.20 19.87 -15.57
C THR A 135 -8.41 18.96 -16.52
N VAL A 136 -8.82 18.89 -17.78
CA VAL A 136 -8.24 18.00 -18.79
C VAL A 136 -7.79 18.73 -20.06
N ASP A 137 -7.74 20.05 -20.04
CA ASP A 137 -7.41 20.87 -21.22
C ASP A 137 -5.98 20.65 -21.72
N ASP A 138 -5.09 20.17 -20.87
CA ASP A 138 -3.67 19.92 -21.13
C ASP A 138 -3.26 18.44 -21.03
N VAL A 139 -4.24 17.52 -21.05
CA VAL A 139 -4.04 16.06 -20.91
C VAL A 139 -4.17 15.34 -22.25
#